data_406b4e258964f14bf5db1f00db03210d
#
_entry.id   406b4e258964f14bf5db1f00db03210d
#
_cell.length_a   1.000
_cell.length_b   1.000
_cell.length_c   1.000
_cell.angle_alpha   90.00
_cell.angle_beta   90.00
_cell.angle_gamma   90.00
#
_symmetry.space_group_name_H-M   'P 1'
#
loop_
_entity.id
_entity.type
_entity.pdbx_description
1 polymer ?
#
loop_
_entity_poly.entity_id
_entity_poly.type
_entity_poly.pdbx_seq_one_letter_code
_entity_poly.pdbx_strand_id
1 'polypeptide(L)'
;LFLAIKELKHAKFRYVMMSIIIVLIAWLVFILSGLGNGLSTLSAATIKNLDADYVVYEKSAGATFSKSIMSGNLIDDIKENKDVKDAAVFGSSMGAISKEKTDDSSKKTDVAVVGITAGSFIEPNVIEGKQLSINKKFGVLANSNLKDEGYKVGDKILVSNSKLKLTIIGFVENETFNHLPVLFTNMDTWREYQYAAPGADNGIKNPVQSIILKAPQLDAAKLDKQVEGIKTVTKSTAVKGMPGYKEENGTILMMLSFLIVISAFIISVFFYVITIQKTPQFGVMKAIGASNRFISKAIVAQVFILSFFGILAGIGITYVTALFFPKDMPFNLDVKLVILYAITLLVISLLSSIVSVRQITKIDPLTALGRVE
;
A
#
# COMPACT_ATOMS: atom_id res chain seq x y z
N LEU A 1 8.44 -37.03 7.71
CA LEU A 1 7.66 -36.67 6.53
C LEU A 1 6.74 -37.81 6.05
N PHE A 2 7.22 -39.03 5.94
CA PHE A 2 6.46 -40.20 5.46
C PHE A 2 5.20 -40.48 6.31
N LEU A 3 5.33 -40.46 7.64
CA LEU A 3 4.22 -40.67 8.56
C LEU A 3 3.16 -39.57 8.41
N ALA A 4 3.59 -38.31 8.32
CA ALA A 4 2.69 -37.17 8.15
C ALA A 4 1.84 -37.29 6.87
N ILE A 5 2.44 -37.70 5.75
CA ILE A 5 1.71 -37.88 4.48
C ILE A 5 0.73 -39.07 4.54
N LYS A 6 1.11 -40.20 5.16
CA LYS A 6 0.19 -41.35 5.35
C LYS A 6 -1.01 -40.99 6.21
N GLU A 7 -0.80 -40.25 7.28
CA GLU A 7 -1.89 -39.77 8.16
C GLU A 7 -2.83 -38.81 7.45
N LEU A 8 -2.30 -37.85 6.66
CA LEU A 8 -3.09 -36.95 5.82
C LEU A 8 -4.02 -37.72 4.87
N LYS A 9 -3.54 -38.84 4.33
CA LYS A 9 -4.34 -39.71 3.44
C LYS A 9 -5.38 -40.55 4.18
N HIS A 10 -5.14 -40.92 5.42
CA HIS A 10 -6.07 -41.80 6.20
C HIS A 10 -7.25 -41.05 6.78
N ALA A 11 -7.07 -39.82 7.27
CA ALA A 11 -8.13 -38.99 7.87
C ALA A 11 -8.51 -37.79 6.99
N LYS A 12 -8.72 -38.03 5.69
CA LYS A 12 -8.91 -37.00 4.65
C LYS A 12 -9.89 -35.89 5.03
N PHE A 13 -11.07 -36.26 5.51
CA PHE A 13 -12.14 -35.28 5.81
C PHE A 13 -11.71 -34.24 6.87
N ARG A 14 -11.05 -34.70 7.92
CA ARG A 14 -10.58 -33.83 9.01
C ARG A 14 -9.53 -32.83 8.53
N TYR A 15 -8.57 -33.30 7.73
CA TYR A 15 -7.49 -32.45 7.21
C TYR A 15 -7.96 -31.52 6.10
N VAL A 16 -8.93 -31.94 5.30
CA VAL A 16 -9.58 -31.06 4.32
C VAL A 16 -10.30 -29.89 5.01
N MET A 17 -11.09 -30.19 6.09
CA MET A 17 -11.72 -29.11 6.86
C MET A 17 -10.72 -28.12 7.45
N MET A 18 -9.59 -28.62 7.99
CA MET A 18 -8.52 -27.74 8.47
C MET A 18 -7.89 -26.90 7.36
N SER A 19 -7.59 -27.55 6.23
CA SER A 19 -7.03 -26.84 5.08
C SER A 19 -7.97 -25.74 4.62
N ILE A 20 -9.28 -25.99 4.55
CA ILE A 20 -10.28 -24.96 4.21
C ILE A 20 -10.21 -23.77 5.16
N ILE A 21 -10.12 -24.01 6.47
CA ILE A 21 -10.02 -22.92 7.46
C ILE A 21 -8.75 -22.11 7.25
N ILE A 22 -7.60 -22.77 7.06
CA ILE A 22 -6.33 -22.08 6.81
C ILE A 22 -6.41 -21.28 5.51
N VAL A 23 -7.00 -21.85 4.46
CA VAL A 23 -7.22 -21.19 3.17
C VAL A 23 -8.09 -19.94 3.34
N LEU A 24 -9.20 -20.03 4.05
CA LEU A 24 -10.13 -18.92 4.28
C LEU A 24 -9.46 -17.80 5.09
N ILE A 25 -8.71 -18.15 6.14
CA ILE A 25 -7.95 -17.18 6.92
C ILE A 25 -6.92 -16.49 6.06
N ALA A 26 -6.12 -17.23 5.30
CA ALA A 26 -5.10 -16.69 4.43
C ALA A 26 -5.72 -15.79 3.35
N TRP A 27 -6.80 -16.25 2.71
CA TRP A 27 -7.55 -15.46 1.74
C TRP A 27 -8.05 -14.14 2.32
N LEU A 28 -8.65 -14.16 3.53
CA LEU A 28 -9.15 -12.95 4.18
C LEU A 28 -8.00 -11.97 4.54
N VAL A 29 -6.87 -12.48 5.04
CA VAL A 29 -5.68 -11.66 5.33
C VAL A 29 -5.15 -11.01 4.04
N PHE A 30 -5.05 -11.75 2.94
CA PHE A 30 -4.53 -11.21 1.68
C PHE A 30 -5.51 -10.23 1.01
N ILE A 31 -6.82 -10.50 1.06
CA ILE A 31 -7.84 -9.55 0.58
C ILE A 31 -7.75 -8.24 1.35
N LEU A 32 -7.74 -8.28 2.68
CA LEU A 32 -7.66 -7.08 3.51
C LEU A 32 -6.34 -6.33 3.31
N SER A 33 -5.23 -7.06 3.17
CA SER A 33 -3.93 -6.49 2.83
C SER A 33 -3.94 -5.79 1.47
N GLY A 34 -4.54 -6.43 0.44
CA GLY A 34 -4.64 -5.87 -0.90
C GLY A 34 -5.51 -4.63 -0.97
N LEU A 35 -6.65 -4.63 -0.27
CA LEU A 35 -7.51 -3.45 -0.13
C LEU A 35 -6.79 -2.31 0.60
N GLY A 36 -6.12 -2.63 1.71
CA GLY A 36 -5.37 -1.63 2.47
C GLY A 36 -4.24 -1.00 1.68
N ASN A 37 -3.47 -1.80 0.96
CA ASN A 37 -2.41 -1.29 0.10
C ASN A 37 -2.96 -0.48 -1.08
N GLY A 38 -4.07 -0.93 -1.67
CA GLY A 38 -4.78 -0.21 -2.73
C GLY A 38 -5.27 1.16 -2.27
N LEU A 39 -5.94 1.23 -1.12
CA LEU A 39 -6.42 2.49 -0.54
C LEU A 39 -5.27 3.44 -0.22
N SER A 40 -4.21 2.92 0.42
CA SER A 40 -2.96 3.66 0.68
C SER A 40 -2.29 4.18 -0.61
N THR A 41 -2.44 3.47 -1.73
CA THR A 41 -1.93 3.89 -3.03
C THR A 41 -2.80 5.00 -3.61
N LEU A 42 -4.13 4.87 -3.57
CA LEU A 42 -5.03 5.95 -4.01
C LEU A 42 -4.79 7.26 -3.27
N SER A 43 -4.51 7.20 -1.95
CA SER A 43 -4.26 8.41 -1.16
C SER A 43 -2.98 9.14 -1.59
N ALA A 44 -1.92 8.44 -2.00
CA ALA A 44 -0.58 9.02 -2.09
C ALA A 44 0.30 8.46 -3.22
N ALA A 45 -0.27 7.86 -4.27
CA ALA A 45 0.52 7.24 -5.35
C ALA A 45 1.52 8.23 -5.96
N THR A 46 1.09 9.43 -6.29
CA THR A 46 1.96 10.46 -6.86
C THR A 46 3.20 10.73 -6.02
N ILE A 47 3.06 10.79 -4.68
CA ILE A 47 4.23 11.01 -3.81
C ILE A 47 5.07 9.73 -3.67
N LYS A 48 4.43 8.56 -3.63
CA LYS A 48 5.14 7.27 -3.56
C LYS A 48 5.96 6.97 -4.80
N ASN A 49 5.44 7.36 -5.98
CA ASN A 49 6.07 7.12 -7.28
C ASN A 49 7.24 8.08 -7.58
N LEU A 50 7.36 9.20 -6.86
CA LEU A 50 8.50 10.13 -7.05
C LEU A 50 9.83 9.39 -6.84
N ASP A 51 10.77 9.56 -7.76
CA ASP A 51 12.17 9.14 -7.62
C ASP A 51 12.93 10.14 -6.73
N ALA A 52 12.49 10.26 -5.48
CA ALA A 52 12.94 11.25 -4.53
C ALA A 52 13.19 10.66 -3.14
N ASP A 53 14.05 11.32 -2.36
CA ASP A 53 14.40 10.92 -1.01
C ASP A 53 13.72 11.79 0.05
N TYR A 54 13.63 13.10 -0.21
CA TYR A 54 13.11 14.09 0.73
C TYR A 54 12.11 15.05 0.06
N VAL A 55 11.27 15.63 0.92
CA VAL A 55 10.33 16.70 0.58
C VAL A 55 10.54 17.85 1.55
N VAL A 56 10.70 19.05 1.01
CA VAL A 56 10.87 20.28 1.77
C VAL A 56 9.57 21.04 1.81
N TYR A 57 9.14 21.42 3.00
CA TYR A 57 7.95 22.23 3.28
C TYR A 57 8.33 23.55 3.97
N GLU A 58 7.39 24.46 4.02
CA GLU A 58 7.46 25.59 4.97
C GLU A 58 7.48 25.04 6.41
N LYS A 59 8.27 25.66 7.29
CA LYS A 59 8.62 25.15 8.62
C LYS A 59 7.40 24.82 9.51
N SER A 60 6.33 25.59 9.43
CA SER A 60 5.12 25.43 10.25
C SER A 60 4.07 24.51 9.62
N ALA A 61 4.26 24.06 8.38
CA ALA A 61 3.28 23.31 7.61
C ALA A 61 3.00 21.88 8.13
N GLY A 62 3.85 21.34 9.02
CA GLY A 62 3.66 20.00 9.59
C GLY A 62 3.67 18.87 8.56
N ALA A 63 4.51 18.98 7.52
CA ALA A 63 4.61 18.04 6.40
C ALA A 63 3.30 17.86 5.60
N THR A 64 2.48 18.90 5.51
CA THR A 64 1.19 18.90 4.81
C THR A 64 1.23 19.88 3.63
N PHE A 65 1.03 19.39 2.40
CA PHE A 65 1.09 20.22 1.18
C PHE A 65 0.15 21.43 1.23
N SER A 66 -1.10 21.23 1.61
CA SER A 66 -2.11 22.30 1.64
C SER A 66 -1.84 23.43 2.66
N LYS A 67 -0.98 23.18 3.66
CA LYS A 67 -0.58 24.16 4.67
C LYS A 67 0.74 24.84 4.35
N SER A 68 1.45 24.35 3.36
CA SER A 68 2.77 24.84 2.99
C SER A 68 2.69 25.83 1.82
N ILE A 69 3.28 26.99 2.02
CA ILE A 69 3.50 27.97 0.97
C ILE A 69 4.88 28.60 1.18
N MET A 70 5.73 28.49 0.19
CA MET A 70 7.10 29.01 0.22
C MET A 70 7.51 29.58 -1.15
N SER A 71 8.59 30.35 -1.18
CA SER A 71 9.15 30.82 -2.43
C SER A 71 9.81 29.67 -3.19
N GLY A 72 9.46 29.48 -4.46
CA GLY A 72 10.14 28.54 -5.34
C GLY A 72 11.61 28.88 -5.58
N ASN A 73 12.02 30.12 -5.34
CA ASN A 73 13.42 30.56 -5.48
C ASN A 73 14.35 29.90 -4.45
N LEU A 74 13.82 29.39 -3.32
CA LEU A 74 14.59 28.62 -2.34
C LEU A 74 15.24 27.37 -2.94
N ILE A 75 14.80 26.94 -4.13
CA ILE A 75 15.41 25.82 -4.84
C ILE A 75 16.89 26.09 -5.16
N ASP A 76 17.28 27.34 -5.41
CA ASP A 76 18.64 27.72 -5.73
C ASP A 76 19.53 27.57 -4.50
N ASP A 77 19.08 28.08 -3.34
CA ASP A 77 19.79 27.94 -2.05
C ASP A 77 19.93 26.48 -1.64
N ILE A 78 18.89 25.68 -1.89
CA ILE A 78 18.89 24.23 -1.59
C ILE A 78 19.89 23.49 -2.48
N LYS A 79 20.00 23.85 -3.76
CA LYS A 79 20.93 23.24 -4.72
C LYS A 79 22.40 23.59 -4.45
N GLU A 80 22.70 24.62 -3.67
CA GLU A 80 24.06 24.90 -3.19
C GLU A 80 24.57 23.80 -2.22
N ASN A 81 23.69 23.04 -1.61
CA ASN A 81 24.10 21.94 -0.75
C ASN A 81 24.61 20.75 -1.59
N LYS A 82 25.87 20.36 -1.37
CA LYS A 82 26.57 19.32 -2.16
C LYS A 82 25.92 17.93 -2.09
N ASP A 83 25.14 17.66 -1.06
CA ASP A 83 24.46 16.38 -0.87
C ASP A 83 23.13 16.31 -1.66
N VAL A 84 22.67 17.44 -2.21
CA VAL A 84 21.50 17.53 -3.09
C VAL A 84 21.92 17.29 -4.53
N LYS A 85 21.49 16.14 -5.08
CA LYS A 85 21.78 15.80 -6.50
C LYS A 85 20.87 16.53 -7.46
N ASP A 86 19.59 16.63 -7.12
CA ASP A 86 18.59 17.37 -7.89
C ASP A 86 17.44 17.83 -7.00
N ALA A 87 16.77 18.91 -7.43
CA ALA A 87 15.63 19.48 -6.74
C ALA A 87 14.58 19.96 -7.76
N ALA A 88 13.31 19.77 -7.46
CA ALA A 88 12.19 20.18 -8.30
C ALA A 88 11.05 20.76 -7.46
N VAL A 89 10.39 21.80 -7.96
CA VAL A 89 9.23 22.41 -7.30
C VAL A 89 7.98 21.58 -7.52
N PHE A 90 7.10 21.56 -6.51
CA PHE A 90 5.87 20.81 -6.53
C PHE A 90 4.73 21.62 -5.88
N GLY A 91 3.56 21.57 -6.49
CA GLY A 91 2.33 22.10 -5.93
C GLY A 91 1.16 21.21 -6.26
N SER A 92 0.15 21.17 -5.40
CA SER A 92 -1.07 20.35 -5.57
C SER A 92 -2.32 21.14 -5.18
N SER A 93 -3.38 20.95 -5.94
CA SER A 93 -4.68 21.57 -5.70
C SER A 93 -5.77 20.56 -6.02
N MET A 94 -6.90 20.63 -5.35
CA MET A 94 -8.08 19.86 -5.70
C MET A 94 -9.02 20.71 -6.54
N GLY A 95 -9.71 20.09 -7.49
CA GLY A 95 -10.66 20.75 -8.35
C GLY A 95 -11.55 19.75 -9.09
N ALA A 96 -12.43 20.26 -9.91
CA ALA A 96 -13.25 19.46 -10.79
C ALA A 96 -13.08 19.95 -12.21
N ILE A 97 -13.16 19.03 -13.17
CA ILE A 97 -13.07 19.31 -14.60
C ILE A 97 -14.34 18.90 -15.32
N SER A 98 -14.60 19.56 -16.45
CA SER A 98 -15.63 19.18 -17.41
C SER A 98 -15.11 19.37 -18.83
N LYS A 99 -15.69 18.67 -19.81
CA LYS A 99 -15.34 18.88 -21.22
C LYS A 99 -15.96 20.19 -21.75
N GLU A 100 -15.21 20.93 -22.56
CA GLU A 100 -15.66 22.21 -23.14
C GLU A 100 -16.90 22.08 -24.06
N LYS A 101 -17.13 20.92 -24.66
CA LYS A 101 -18.16 20.71 -25.70
C LYS A 101 -19.28 19.75 -25.31
N THR A 102 -19.50 19.48 -24.06
CA THR A 102 -20.59 18.60 -23.65
C THR A 102 -21.81 19.44 -23.30
N ASP A 103 -22.95 19.20 -23.95
CA ASP A 103 -24.26 19.83 -23.62
C ASP A 103 -24.68 19.57 -22.18
N ASP A 104 -24.06 18.56 -21.54
CA ASP A 104 -24.23 18.22 -20.13
C ASP A 104 -23.09 18.81 -19.30
N SER A 105 -23.12 20.12 -19.08
CA SER A 105 -22.21 20.84 -18.15
C SER A 105 -22.36 20.38 -16.69
N SER A 106 -23.27 19.46 -16.41
CA SER A 106 -23.54 18.89 -15.10
C SER A 106 -22.55 17.75 -14.74
N LYS A 107 -21.93 17.10 -15.73
CA LYS A 107 -20.99 16.01 -15.47
C LYS A 107 -19.59 16.55 -15.19
N LYS A 108 -19.31 16.77 -13.89
CA LYS A 108 -17.99 17.15 -13.40
C LYS A 108 -17.25 15.93 -12.85
N THR A 109 -15.96 15.87 -13.12
CA THR A 109 -15.05 14.86 -12.57
C THR A 109 -14.08 15.52 -11.61
N ASP A 110 -14.02 15.03 -10.39
CA ASP A 110 -13.08 15.52 -9.38
C ASP A 110 -11.66 15.06 -9.71
N VAL A 111 -10.70 15.97 -9.62
CA VAL A 111 -9.29 15.73 -9.95
C VAL A 111 -8.37 16.46 -8.98
N ALA A 112 -7.15 15.95 -8.84
CA ALA A 112 -6.05 16.70 -8.25
C ALA A 112 -5.22 17.34 -9.37
N VAL A 113 -5.02 18.66 -9.32
CA VAL A 113 -4.15 19.38 -10.26
C VAL A 113 -2.77 19.52 -9.64
N VAL A 114 -1.76 18.92 -10.25
CA VAL A 114 -0.38 18.93 -9.75
C VAL A 114 0.50 19.76 -10.69
N GLY A 115 1.14 20.78 -10.11
CA GLY A 115 2.11 21.63 -10.81
C GLY A 115 3.53 21.11 -10.60
N ILE A 116 4.24 20.93 -11.72
CA ILE A 116 5.64 20.51 -11.74
C ILE A 116 6.42 21.31 -12.78
N THR A 117 7.74 21.24 -12.73
CA THR A 117 8.58 21.75 -13.80
C THR A 117 8.67 20.70 -14.92
N ALA A 118 8.30 21.08 -16.14
CA ALA A 118 8.44 20.20 -17.31
C ALA A 118 9.89 19.75 -17.50
N GLY A 119 10.10 18.47 -17.81
CA GLY A 119 11.42 17.87 -17.97
C GLY A 119 12.18 17.62 -16.66
N SER A 120 11.58 17.87 -15.50
CA SER A 120 12.21 17.56 -14.21
C SER A 120 12.13 16.06 -13.90
N PHE A 121 12.99 15.60 -12.99
CA PHE A 121 13.04 14.19 -12.57
C PHE A 121 11.76 13.68 -11.88
N ILE A 122 10.85 14.57 -11.51
CA ILE A 122 9.55 14.24 -10.92
C ILE A 122 8.43 14.16 -11.96
N GLU A 123 8.71 14.40 -13.25
CA GLU A 123 7.71 14.24 -14.31
C GLU A 123 7.38 12.76 -14.50
N PRO A 124 6.09 12.36 -14.45
CA PRO A 124 5.70 10.97 -14.58
C PRO A 124 5.91 10.45 -16.00
N ASN A 125 6.06 9.13 -16.12
CA ASN A 125 6.19 8.47 -17.41
C ASN A 125 4.88 8.54 -18.20
N VAL A 126 4.93 9.08 -19.41
CA VAL A 126 3.79 9.17 -20.33
C VAL A 126 3.58 7.83 -21.04
N ILE A 127 2.38 7.26 -20.90
CA ILE A 127 2.00 6.01 -21.58
C ILE A 127 1.35 6.24 -22.96
N GLU A 128 0.80 7.44 -23.18
CA GLU A 128 0.16 7.83 -24.42
C GLU A 128 0.25 9.35 -24.62
N GLY A 129 0.52 9.81 -25.82
CA GLY A 129 0.60 11.23 -26.13
C GLY A 129 2.00 11.81 -26.02
N LYS A 130 2.13 13.01 -25.46
CA LYS A 130 3.39 13.78 -25.37
C LYS A 130 3.65 14.22 -23.94
N GLN A 131 4.93 14.35 -23.58
CA GLN A 131 5.37 14.93 -22.31
C GLN A 131 5.01 16.42 -22.20
N LEU A 132 5.06 16.94 -20.97
CA LEU A 132 4.93 18.37 -20.72
C LEU A 132 6.02 19.14 -21.48
N SER A 133 5.69 20.34 -21.89
CA SER A 133 6.65 21.23 -22.56
C SER A 133 6.58 22.62 -21.92
N ILE A 134 7.73 23.19 -21.63
CA ILE A 134 7.85 24.55 -21.10
C ILE A 134 7.12 25.56 -22.00
N ASN A 135 7.14 25.33 -23.31
CA ASN A 135 6.53 26.22 -24.30
C ASN A 135 5.01 26.04 -24.46
N LYS A 136 4.40 25.01 -23.87
CA LYS A 136 2.96 24.76 -23.92
C LYS A 136 2.32 24.91 -22.56
N LYS A 137 2.03 26.15 -22.20
CA LYS A 137 1.56 26.54 -20.87
C LYS A 137 0.34 25.74 -20.39
N PHE A 138 -0.66 25.47 -21.22
CA PHE A 138 -1.96 24.89 -20.83
C PHE A 138 -2.10 23.40 -21.19
N GLY A 139 -1.01 22.69 -21.44
CA GLY A 139 -1.02 21.24 -21.62
C GLY A 139 -1.06 20.50 -20.29
N VAL A 140 -1.82 19.39 -20.24
CA VAL A 140 -1.88 18.53 -19.07
C VAL A 140 -1.67 17.07 -19.42
N LEU A 141 -0.99 16.35 -18.52
CA LEU A 141 -0.96 14.89 -18.49
C LEU A 141 -2.03 14.40 -17.55
N ALA A 142 -2.94 13.57 -18.02
CA ALA A 142 -4.08 13.08 -17.26
C ALA A 142 -3.84 11.64 -16.79
N ASN A 143 -4.31 11.29 -15.59
CA ASN A 143 -4.32 9.90 -15.16
C ASN A 143 -5.20 9.07 -16.11
N SER A 144 -4.73 7.86 -16.45
CA SER A 144 -5.40 6.95 -17.40
C SER A 144 -6.82 6.56 -17.00
N ASN A 145 -7.19 6.60 -15.73
CA ASN A 145 -8.54 6.35 -15.24
C ASN A 145 -9.57 7.32 -15.86
N LEU A 146 -9.15 8.53 -16.23
CA LEU A 146 -10.02 9.49 -16.91
C LEU A 146 -10.43 9.05 -18.33
N LYS A 147 -9.75 8.05 -18.92
CA LYS A 147 -10.20 7.44 -20.18
C LYS A 147 -11.51 6.68 -20.01
N ASP A 148 -11.71 6.02 -18.88
CA ASP A 148 -12.96 5.28 -18.59
C ASP A 148 -14.13 6.26 -18.44
N GLU A 149 -13.87 7.53 -18.09
CA GLU A 149 -14.84 8.62 -18.11
C GLU A 149 -14.99 9.30 -19.49
N GLY A 150 -14.31 8.77 -20.50
CA GLY A 150 -14.40 9.18 -21.89
C GLY A 150 -13.46 10.33 -22.29
N TYR A 151 -12.50 10.74 -21.45
CA TYR A 151 -11.51 11.74 -21.86
C TYR A 151 -10.46 11.15 -22.81
N LYS A 152 -9.97 11.98 -23.76
CA LYS A 152 -9.01 11.59 -24.81
C LYS A 152 -7.92 12.64 -24.98
N VAL A 153 -6.78 12.23 -25.56
CA VAL A 153 -5.74 13.16 -25.98
C VAL A 153 -6.31 14.16 -26.99
N GLY A 154 -6.08 15.42 -26.77
CA GLY A 154 -6.60 16.55 -27.57
C GLY A 154 -7.88 17.17 -27.02
N ASP A 155 -8.55 16.54 -26.05
CA ASP A 155 -9.74 17.12 -25.42
C ASP A 155 -9.39 18.41 -24.67
N LYS A 156 -10.24 19.41 -24.85
CA LYS A 156 -10.20 20.65 -24.08
C LYS A 156 -11.10 20.49 -22.85
N ILE A 157 -10.54 20.78 -21.69
CA ILE A 157 -11.20 20.71 -20.40
C ILE A 157 -11.24 22.07 -19.71
N LEU A 158 -12.32 22.31 -18.99
CA LEU A 158 -12.53 23.47 -18.16
C LEU A 158 -12.32 23.08 -16.72
N VAL A 159 -11.51 23.84 -15.99
CA VAL A 159 -11.36 23.64 -14.55
C VAL A 159 -12.43 24.47 -13.83
N SER A 160 -13.22 23.81 -13.00
CA SER A 160 -14.32 24.46 -12.27
C SER A 160 -13.80 25.63 -11.40
N ASN A 161 -14.63 26.65 -11.29
CA ASN A 161 -14.31 27.88 -10.55
C ASN A 161 -13.09 28.65 -11.08
N SER A 162 -12.65 28.35 -12.31
CA SER A 162 -11.58 29.10 -12.97
C SER A 162 -11.95 29.40 -14.43
N LYS A 163 -11.21 30.32 -15.05
CA LYS A 163 -11.32 30.59 -16.50
C LYS A 163 -10.33 29.76 -17.33
N LEU A 164 -9.59 28.87 -16.67
CA LEU A 164 -8.55 28.09 -17.31
C LEU A 164 -9.13 26.99 -18.19
N LYS A 165 -8.68 27.01 -19.44
CA LYS A 165 -8.91 25.96 -20.43
C LYS A 165 -7.63 25.19 -20.61
N LEU A 166 -7.66 23.91 -20.25
CA LEU A 166 -6.52 23.02 -20.38
C LEU A 166 -6.72 22.04 -21.53
N THR A 167 -5.65 21.53 -22.10
CA THR A 167 -5.71 20.51 -23.16
C THR A 167 -5.00 19.27 -22.70
N ILE A 168 -5.65 18.12 -22.75
CA ILE A 168 -5.04 16.83 -22.45
C ILE A 168 -4.04 16.51 -23.57
N ILE A 169 -2.75 16.47 -23.26
CA ILE A 169 -1.68 16.20 -24.22
C ILE A 169 -1.13 14.78 -24.13
N GLY A 170 -1.44 14.08 -23.04
CA GLY A 170 -0.99 12.71 -22.81
C GLY A 170 -1.66 12.10 -21.57
N PHE A 171 -1.41 10.81 -21.40
CA PHE A 171 -1.87 10.04 -20.24
C PHE A 171 -0.71 9.42 -19.49
N VAL A 172 -0.88 9.32 -18.17
CA VAL A 172 0.02 8.67 -17.22
C VAL A 172 -0.73 7.60 -16.43
N GLU A 173 -0.03 6.62 -15.89
CA GLU A 173 -0.63 5.54 -15.11
C GLU A 173 -0.32 5.66 -13.62
N ASN A 174 -1.25 5.14 -12.79
CA ASN A 174 -1.07 4.98 -11.35
C ASN A 174 -0.71 6.28 -10.60
N GLU A 175 -1.23 7.41 -11.09
CA GLU A 175 -0.99 8.71 -10.48
C GLU A 175 -2.26 9.24 -9.83
N THR A 176 -2.33 9.08 -8.51
CA THR A 176 -3.44 9.55 -7.67
C THR A 176 -2.91 10.37 -6.50
N PHE A 177 -3.69 11.36 -6.11
CA PHE A 177 -3.38 12.25 -5.00
C PHE A 177 -4.66 12.52 -4.21
N ASN A 178 -4.67 12.15 -2.94
CA ASN A 178 -5.84 12.27 -2.07
C ASN A 178 -7.11 11.64 -2.68
N HIS A 179 -6.99 10.39 -3.14
CA HIS A 179 -8.02 9.56 -3.81
C HIS A 179 -8.50 10.08 -5.17
N LEU A 180 -7.94 11.17 -5.67
CA LEU A 180 -8.34 11.77 -6.94
C LEU A 180 -7.35 11.43 -8.06
N PRO A 181 -7.82 11.22 -9.30
CA PRO A 181 -6.94 11.12 -10.45
C PRO A 181 -6.21 12.44 -10.67
N VAL A 182 -4.91 12.36 -11.00
CA VAL A 182 -4.07 13.54 -11.15
C VAL A 182 -4.07 14.08 -12.57
N LEU A 183 -4.07 15.41 -12.67
CA LEU A 183 -3.70 16.17 -13.85
C LEU A 183 -2.38 16.88 -13.58
N PHE A 184 -1.29 16.46 -14.23
CA PHE A 184 -0.02 17.18 -14.16
C PHE A 184 0.00 18.32 -15.15
N THR A 185 0.47 19.47 -14.70
CA THR A 185 0.62 20.67 -15.53
C THR A 185 1.92 21.41 -15.18
N ASN A 186 2.28 22.37 -16.02
CA ASN A 186 3.40 23.26 -15.71
C ASN A 186 3.13 24.06 -14.44
N MET A 187 4.17 24.30 -13.65
CA MET A 187 4.09 25.04 -12.38
C MET A 187 3.43 26.42 -12.54
N ASP A 188 3.67 27.12 -13.66
CA ASP A 188 3.06 28.44 -13.92
C ASP A 188 1.55 28.35 -14.14
N THR A 189 1.08 27.31 -14.84
CA THR A 189 -0.36 27.04 -15.01
C THR A 189 -1.01 26.68 -13.67
N TRP A 190 -0.33 25.88 -12.86
CA TRP A 190 -0.81 25.54 -11.52
C TRP A 190 -0.90 26.77 -10.62
N ARG A 191 0.09 27.67 -10.66
CA ARG A 191 0.06 28.93 -9.90
C ARG A 191 -1.11 29.82 -10.33
N GLU A 192 -1.36 29.91 -11.64
CA GLU A 192 -2.48 30.67 -12.18
C GLU A 192 -3.84 30.11 -11.70
N TYR A 193 -3.92 28.78 -11.51
CA TYR A 193 -5.10 28.14 -10.94
C TYR A 193 -5.20 28.35 -9.43
N GLN A 194 -4.14 27.97 -8.69
CA GLN A 194 -4.14 27.93 -7.23
C GLN A 194 -4.25 29.31 -6.60
N TYR A 195 -3.61 30.30 -7.19
CA TYR A 195 -3.51 31.68 -6.67
C TYR A 195 -4.27 32.68 -7.54
N ALA A 196 -5.37 32.26 -8.18
CA ALA A 196 -6.21 33.11 -9.02
C ALA A 196 -6.85 34.27 -8.26
N ALA A 197 -7.13 34.10 -6.97
CA ALA A 197 -7.70 35.13 -6.11
C ALA A 197 -6.60 36.14 -5.69
N PRO A 198 -6.87 37.45 -5.71
CA PRO A 198 -5.92 38.46 -5.26
C PRO A 198 -5.47 38.21 -3.81
N GLY A 199 -4.15 38.20 -3.59
CA GLY A 199 -3.52 37.99 -2.29
C GLY A 199 -3.48 36.54 -1.80
N ALA A 200 -3.96 35.56 -2.58
CA ALA A 200 -3.91 34.14 -2.22
C ALA A 200 -2.47 33.59 -2.12
N ASP A 201 -1.52 34.26 -2.74
CA ASP A 201 -0.09 33.95 -2.72
C ASP A 201 0.65 34.51 -1.49
N ASN A 202 -0.04 35.22 -0.60
CA ASN A 202 0.52 35.91 0.58
C ASN A 202 1.69 36.88 0.22
N GLY A 203 1.75 37.38 -1.02
CA GLY A 203 2.83 38.22 -1.50
C GLY A 203 4.16 37.49 -1.75
N ILE A 204 4.14 36.15 -1.74
CA ILE A 204 5.33 35.34 -1.98
C ILE A 204 5.62 35.26 -3.48
N LYS A 205 6.84 35.56 -3.89
CA LYS A 205 7.28 35.43 -5.29
C LYS A 205 7.42 33.95 -5.67
N ASN A 206 6.86 33.58 -6.83
CA ASN A 206 6.92 32.21 -7.35
C ASN A 206 6.45 31.18 -6.33
N PRO A 207 5.23 31.31 -5.74
CA PRO A 207 4.80 30.45 -4.66
C PRO A 207 4.72 28.98 -5.08
N VAL A 208 5.19 28.09 -4.20
CA VAL A 208 5.12 26.62 -4.32
C VAL A 208 4.73 26.03 -2.98
N GLN A 209 4.23 24.80 -2.98
CA GLN A 209 3.89 24.12 -1.73
C GLN A 209 5.07 23.30 -1.19
N SER A 210 5.93 22.78 -2.06
CA SER A 210 7.08 22.01 -1.63
C SER A 210 8.18 21.99 -2.69
N ILE A 211 9.37 21.57 -2.24
CA ILE A 211 10.50 21.26 -3.12
C ILE A 211 10.87 19.81 -2.87
N ILE A 212 10.90 19.03 -3.94
CA ILE A 212 11.20 17.60 -3.94
C ILE A 212 12.70 17.44 -4.17
N LEU A 213 13.36 16.60 -3.36
CA LEU A 213 14.81 16.43 -3.42
C LEU A 213 15.20 14.98 -3.76
N LYS A 214 16.14 14.86 -4.68
CA LYS A 214 16.93 13.64 -4.90
C LYS A 214 18.25 13.79 -4.18
N ALA A 215 18.39 13.23 -2.99
CA ALA A 215 19.49 13.48 -2.07
C ALA A 215 19.70 12.33 -1.07
N PRO A 216 20.14 11.13 -1.51
CA PRO A 216 20.14 9.91 -0.68
C PRO A 216 21.03 9.97 0.57
N GLN A 217 21.98 10.90 0.63
CA GLN A 217 22.92 11.05 1.75
C GLN A 217 22.74 12.36 2.53
N LEU A 218 21.60 13.05 2.32
CA LEU A 218 21.36 14.37 2.90
C LEU A 218 21.14 14.29 4.42
N ASP A 219 21.85 15.16 5.15
CA ASP A 219 21.47 15.51 6.52
C ASP A 219 20.40 16.61 6.49
N ALA A 220 19.14 16.18 6.64
CA ALA A 220 17.98 17.07 6.62
C ALA A 220 18.06 18.16 7.71
N ALA A 221 18.59 17.84 8.91
CA ALA A 221 18.70 18.82 9.98
C ALA A 221 19.74 19.91 9.69
N LYS A 222 20.79 19.56 8.95
CA LYS A 222 21.79 20.50 8.50
C LYS A 222 21.22 21.42 7.42
N LEU A 223 20.47 20.88 6.46
CA LEU A 223 19.80 21.68 5.43
C LEU A 223 18.79 22.67 6.04
N ASP A 224 17.97 22.23 7.01
CA ASP A 224 17.00 23.06 7.74
C ASP A 224 17.64 24.21 8.52
N LYS A 225 18.94 24.12 8.87
CA LYS A 225 19.72 25.20 9.48
C LYS A 225 20.37 26.13 8.45
N GLN A 226 20.67 25.62 7.27
CA GLN A 226 21.31 26.34 6.18
C GLN A 226 20.31 27.26 5.46
N VAL A 227 19.09 26.78 5.27
CA VAL A 227 18.01 27.50 4.60
C VAL A 227 16.93 27.82 5.62
N GLU A 228 16.69 29.11 5.87
CA GLU A 228 15.74 29.55 6.88
C GLU A 228 14.28 29.33 6.44
N GLY A 229 13.39 29.00 7.36
CA GLY A 229 11.95 28.89 7.10
C GLY A 229 11.50 27.58 6.47
N ILE A 230 12.38 26.61 6.31
CA ILE A 230 12.04 25.29 5.75
C ILE A 230 12.03 24.18 6.78
N LYS A 231 11.38 23.08 6.42
CA LYS A 231 11.41 21.79 7.10
C LYS A 231 11.55 20.65 6.09
N THR A 232 12.66 19.96 6.16
CA THR A 232 12.98 18.82 5.29
C THR A 232 12.56 17.52 5.97
N VAL A 233 11.74 16.72 5.29
CA VAL A 233 11.27 15.43 5.77
C VAL A 233 11.52 14.34 4.74
N THR A 234 11.62 13.09 5.17
CA THR A 234 11.73 11.96 4.24
C THR A 234 10.46 11.80 3.41
N LYS A 235 10.58 11.22 2.20
CA LYS A 235 9.43 10.87 1.36
C LYS A 235 8.37 10.05 2.14
N SER A 236 8.80 9.11 2.97
CA SER A 236 7.89 8.34 3.83
C SER A 236 7.10 9.21 4.81
N THR A 237 7.73 10.24 5.38
CA THR A 237 7.05 11.20 6.26
C THR A 237 6.07 12.08 5.48
N ALA A 238 6.43 12.50 4.27
CA ALA A 238 5.53 13.25 3.38
C ALA A 238 4.28 12.44 3.01
N VAL A 239 4.43 11.16 2.68
CA VAL A 239 3.30 10.23 2.46
C VAL A 239 2.40 10.14 3.68
N LYS A 240 2.97 10.04 4.89
CA LYS A 240 2.20 10.00 6.14
C LYS A 240 1.52 11.34 6.47
N GLY A 241 1.99 12.43 5.89
CA GLY A 241 1.39 13.77 5.99
C GLY A 241 0.23 14.02 5.03
N MET A 242 -0.05 13.10 4.12
CA MET A 242 -1.22 13.19 3.23
C MET A 242 -2.52 13.16 4.04
N PRO A 243 -3.52 13.98 3.70
CA PRO A 243 -4.80 14.00 4.39
C PRO A 243 -5.45 12.61 4.46
N GLY A 244 -5.90 12.20 5.64
CA GLY A 244 -6.57 10.91 5.84
C GLY A 244 -5.66 9.66 5.83
N TYR A 245 -4.46 9.74 5.24
CA TYR A 245 -3.57 8.58 5.07
C TYR A 245 -3.22 7.88 6.39
N LYS A 246 -2.94 8.66 7.43
CA LYS A 246 -2.52 8.14 8.74
C LYS A 246 -3.63 7.39 9.44
N GLU A 247 -4.83 7.93 9.36
CA GLU A 247 -6.05 7.37 9.93
C GLU A 247 -6.48 6.10 9.19
N GLU A 248 -6.48 6.13 7.87
CA GLU A 248 -6.81 4.99 7.02
C GLU A 248 -5.82 3.84 7.22
N ASN A 249 -4.54 4.13 7.07
CA ASN A 249 -3.49 3.12 7.23
C ASN A 249 -3.43 2.57 8.66
N GLY A 250 -3.67 3.41 9.67
CA GLY A 250 -3.78 3.01 11.07
C GLY A 250 -4.95 2.06 11.32
N THR A 251 -6.11 2.36 10.75
CA THR A 251 -7.31 1.51 10.85
C THR A 251 -7.09 0.16 10.17
N ILE A 252 -6.51 0.14 8.97
CA ILE A 252 -6.23 -1.10 8.24
C ILE A 252 -5.21 -1.96 8.99
N LEU A 253 -4.13 -1.35 9.52
CA LEU A 253 -3.14 -2.06 10.31
C LEU A 253 -3.75 -2.65 11.58
N MET A 254 -4.65 -1.93 12.24
CA MET A 254 -5.39 -2.42 13.41
C MET A 254 -6.28 -3.61 13.03
N MET A 255 -7.04 -3.52 11.94
CA MET A 255 -7.89 -4.63 11.45
C MET A 255 -7.06 -5.87 11.11
N LEU A 256 -5.94 -5.71 10.40
CA LEU A 256 -5.02 -6.80 10.08
C LEU A 256 -4.41 -7.41 11.35
N SER A 257 -4.05 -6.59 12.34
CA SER A 257 -3.51 -7.07 13.60
C SER A 257 -4.53 -7.92 14.37
N PHE A 258 -5.77 -7.46 14.48
CA PHE A 258 -6.85 -8.25 15.10
C PHE A 258 -7.11 -9.54 14.33
N LEU A 259 -7.15 -9.48 13.00
CA LEU A 259 -7.35 -10.66 12.18
C LEU A 259 -6.23 -11.70 12.37
N ILE A 260 -4.97 -11.26 12.48
CA ILE A 260 -3.83 -12.15 12.75
C ILE A 260 -3.95 -12.78 14.15
N VAL A 261 -4.34 -12.02 15.18
CA VAL A 261 -4.53 -12.54 16.55
C VAL A 261 -5.66 -13.55 16.57
N ILE A 262 -6.80 -13.25 15.97
CA ILE A 262 -7.95 -14.18 15.86
C ILE A 262 -7.53 -15.44 15.10
N SER A 263 -6.80 -15.29 14.01
CA SER A 263 -6.26 -16.41 13.22
C SER A 263 -5.34 -17.31 14.05
N ALA A 264 -4.45 -16.73 14.84
CA ALA A 264 -3.56 -17.44 15.73
C ALA A 264 -4.35 -18.27 16.74
N PHE A 265 -5.43 -17.70 17.31
CA PHE A 265 -6.28 -18.38 18.27
C PHE A 265 -7.03 -19.55 17.60
N ILE A 266 -7.69 -19.32 16.46
CA ILE A 266 -8.44 -20.35 15.72
C ILE A 266 -7.50 -21.50 15.32
N ILE A 267 -6.35 -21.21 14.72
CA ILE A 267 -5.36 -22.21 14.31
C ILE A 267 -4.87 -23.00 15.53
N SER A 268 -4.60 -22.34 16.65
CA SER A 268 -4.16 -23.01 17.89
C SER A 268 -5.20 -23.97 18.43
N VAL A 269 -6.45 -23.55 18.53
CA VAL A 269 -7.56 -24.39 19.01
C VAL A 269 -7.75 -25.61 18.11
N PHE A 270 -7.72 -25.42 16.80
CA PHE A 270 -7.87 -26.54 15.87
C PHE A 270 -6.73 -27.57 15.98
N PHE A 271 -5.49 -27.11 15.98
CA PHE A 271 -4.35 -28.02 16.16
C PHE A 271 -4.37 -28.70 17.51
N TYR A 272 -4.78 -28.02 18.55
CA TYR A 272 -4.96 -28.59 19.89
C TYR A 272 -6.00 -29.72 19.87
N VAL A 273 -7.20 -29.49 19.35
CA VAL A 273 -8.30 -30.47 19.29
C VAL A 273 -7.87 -31.72 18.50
N ILE A 274 -7.25 -31.54 17.31
CA ILE A 274 -6.81 -32.67 16.50
C ILE A 274 -5.72 -33.47 17.23
N THR A 275 -4.85 -32.77 17.90
CA THR A 275 -3.73 -33.39 18.60
C THR A 275 -4.24 -34.20 19.79
N ILE A 276 -5.24 -33.73 20.55
CA ILE A 276 -5.88 -34.49 21.63
C ILE A 276 -6.60 -35.74 21.09
N GLN A 277 -7.34 -35.62 20.00
CA GLN A 277 -8.04 -36.75 19.39
C GLN A 277 -7.10 -37.89 18.95
N LYS A 278 -5.79 -37.60 18.76
CA LYS A 278 -4.78 -38.59 18.43
C LYS A 278 -4.03 -39.16 19.64
N THR A 279 -4.39 -38.73 20.86
CA THR A 279 -3.74 -39.20 22.08
C THR A 279 -3.62 -40.71 22.18
N PRO A 280 -4.69 -41.52 21.89
CA PRO A 280 -4.58 -42.97 21.94
C PRO A 280 -3.56 -43.53 20.94
N GLN A 281 -3.52 -42.98 19.73
CA GLN A 281 -2.58 -43.44 18.69
C GLN A 281 -1.11 -43.11 19.11
N PHE A 282 -0.87 -41.95 19.70
CA PHE A 282 0.45 -41.60 20.24
C PHE A 282 0.82 -42.44 21.46
N GLY A 283 -0.15 -42.85 22.32
CA GLY A 283 0.07 -43.78 23.40
C GLY A 283 0.57 -45.12 22.91
N VAL A 284 -0.07 -45.70 21.91
CA VAL A 284 0.39 -46.96 21.27
C VAL A 284 1.78 -46.80 20.68
N MET A 285 2.05 -45.71 19.96
CA MET A 285 3.36 -45.46 19.37
C MET A 285 4.47 -45.35 20.44
N LYS A 286 4.19 -44.72 21.58
CA LYS A 286 5.14 -44.65 22.71
C LYS A 286 5.34 -46.02 23.37
N ALA A 287 4.30 -46.84 23.49
CA ALA A 287 4.39 -48.17 24.04
C ALA A 287 5.28 -49.11 23.21
N ILE A 288 5.30 -48.92 21.88
CA ILE A 288 6.21 -49.65 20.95
C ILE A 288 7.58 -48.97 20.78
N GLY A 289 7.91 -47.94 21.58
CA GLY A 289 9.22 -47.34 21.65
C GLY A 289 9.43 -46.04 20.83
N ALA A 290 8.41 -45.41 20.30
CA ALA A 290 8.54 -44.14 19.60
C ALA A 290 8.94 -43.02 20.57
N SER A 291 10.03 -42.29 20.22
CA SER A 291 10.48 -41.16 21.03
C SER A 291 9.57 -39.95 20.93
N ASN A 292 9.50 -39.13 21.99
CA ASN A 292 8.74 -37.86 21.98
C ASN A 292 9.21 -36.93 20.84
N ARG A 293 10.50 -36.91 20.51
CA ARG A 293 11.05 -36.12 19.39
C ARG A 293 10.52 -36.60 18.03
N PHE A 294 10.33 -37.89 17.84
CA PHE A 294 9.78 -38.44 16.60
C PHE A 294 8.33 -38.02 16.40
N ILE A 295 7.49 -38.16 17.45
CA ILE A 295 6.08 -37.76 17.42
C ILE A 295 5.95 -36.24 17.18
N SER A 296 6.74 -35.44 17.93
CA SER A 296 6.75 -33.97 17.78
C SER A 296 7.12 -33.54 16.36
N LYS A 297 8.19 -34.11 15.77
CA LYS A 297 8.58 -33.81 14.39
C LYS A 297 7.50 -34.20 13.38
N ALA A 298 6.79 -35.32 13.59
CA ALA A 298 5.71 -35.73 12.71
C ALA A 298 4.55 -34.74 12.72
N ILE A 299 4.13 -34.27 13.91
CA ILE A 299 3.05 -33.27 14.07
C ILE A 299 3.45 -31.92 13.45
N VAL A 300 4.64 -31.41 13.80
CA VAL A 300 5.13 -30.13 13.24
C VAL A 300 5.25 -30.20 11.71
N ALA A 301 5.74 -31.30 11.15
CA ALA A 301 5.82 -31.50 9.71
C ALA A 301 4.42 -31.52 9.06
N GLN A 302 3.45 -32.12 9.71
CA GLN A 302 2.07 -32.17 9.26
C GLN A 302 1.42 -30.78 9.23
N VAL A 303 1.62 -30.00 10.30
CA VAL A 303 1.16 -28.60 10.39
C VAL A 303 1.82 -27.75 9.33
N PHE A 304 3.14 -27.91 9.14
CA PHE A 304 3.87 -27.19 8.10
C PHE A 304 3.29 -27.44 6.70
N ILE A 305 3.07 -28.71 6.35
CA ILE A 305 2.52 -29.08 5.04
C ILE A 305 1.13 -28.48 4.84
N LEU A 306 0.24 -28.64 5.83
CA LEU A 306 -1.13 -28.12 5.75
C LEU A 306 -1.15 -26.59 5.63
N SER A 307 -0.36 -25.90 6.47
CA SER A 307 -0.31 -24.43 6.46
C SER A 307 0.33 -23.91 5.18
N PHE A 308 1.42 -24.51 4.72
CA PHE A 308 2.11 -24.09 3.51
C PHE A 308 1.21 -24.19 2.28
N PHE A 309 0.59 -25.34 2.05
CA PHE A 309 -0.32 -25.51 0.92
C PHE A 309 -1.62 -24.74 1.09
N GLY A 310 -2.15 -24.61 2.33
CA GLY A 310 -3.32 -23.78 2.61
C GLY A 310 -3.08 -22.29 2.32
N ILE A 311 -1.92 -21.76 2.73
CA ILE A 311 -1.52 -20.37 2.44
C ILE A 311 -1.34 -20.16 0.94
N LEU A 312 -0.67 -21.07 0.22
CA LEU A 312 -0.52 -21.00 -1.23
C LEU A 312 -1.89 -21.01 -1.95
N ALA A 313 -2.79 -21.88 -1.52
CA ALA A 313 -4.16 -21.91 -2.06
C ALA A 313 -4.91 -20.58 -1.75
N GLY A 314 -4.75 -20.03 -0.54
CA GLY A 314 -5.30 -18.72 -0.16
C GLY A 314 -4.78 -17.59 -1.05
N ILE A 315 -3.48 -17.56 -1.35
CA ILE A 315 -2.89 -16.62 -2.31
C ILE A 315 -3.54 -16.81 -3.69
N GLY A 316 -3.62 -18.04 -4.19
CA GLY A 316 -4.23 -18.33 -5.49
C GLY A 316 -5.68 -17.87 -5.58
N ILE A 317 -6.50 -18.17 -4.55
CA ILE A 317 -7.90 -17.72 -4.49
C ILE A 317 -7.97 -16.20 -4.44
N THR A 318 -7.05 -15.52 -3.74
CA THR A 318 -7.01 -14.05 -3.70
C THR A 318 -6.78 -13.46 -5.08
N TYR A 319 -5.83 -13.99 -5.86
CA TYR A 319 -5.62 -13.54 -7.24
C TYR A 319 -6.85 -13.79 -8.12
N VAL A 320 -7.47 -14.96 -8.00
CA VAL A 320 -8.70 -15.27 -8.74
C VAL A 320 -9.84 -14.30 -8.35
N THR A 321 -10.02 -14.04 -7.06
CA THR A 321 -11.03 -13.09 -6.57
C THR A 321 -10.78 -11.68 -7.11
N ALA A 322 -9.51 -11.26 -7.15
CA ALA A 322 -9.12 -9.95 -7.66
C ALA A 322 -9.52 -9.72 -9.14
N LEU A 323 -9.59 -10.79 -9.95
CA LEU A 323 -10.04 -10.69 -11.34
C LEU A 323 -11.54 -10.30 -11.48
N PHE A 324 -12.33 -10.54 -10.44
CA PHE A 324 -13.75 -10.20 -10.42
C PHE A 324 -14.06 -8.85 -9.79
N PHE A 325 -13.04 -8.15 -9.28
CA PHE A 325 -13.26 -6.84 -8.69
C PHE A 325 -13.54 -5.78 -9.78
N PRO A 326 -14.44 -4.83 -9.48
CA PRO A 326 -14.62 -3.67 -10.33
C PRO A 326 -13.30 -2.91 -10.53
N LYS A 327 -13.10 -2.32 -11.69
CA LYS A 327 -11.86 -1.55 -12.00
C LYS A 327 -11.62 -0.39 -11.03
N ASP A 328 -12.69 0.20 -10.51
CA ASP A 328 -12.63 1.31 -9.57
C ASP A 328 -12.32 0.89 -8.13
N MET A 329 -12.29 -0.43 -7.86
CA MET A 329 -12.00 -0.93 -6.53
C MET A 329 -10.50 -0.79 -6.21
N PRO A 330 -10.13 -0.10 -5.13
CA PRO A 330 -8.73 0.08 -4.75
C PRO A 330 -8.15 -1.21 -4.20
N PHE A 331 -7.70 -2.08 -5.09
CA PHE A 331 -7.08 -3.34 -4.72
C PHE A 331 -5.71 -3.48 -5.37
N ASN A 332 -4.67 -3.58 -4.56
CA ASN A 332 -3.30 -3.73 -5.01
C ASN A 332 -2.55 -4.73 -4.13
N LEU A 333 -2.19 -5.88 -4.68
CA LEU A 333 -1.39 -6.89 -3.99
C LEU A 333 0.10 -6.59 -4.16
N ASP A 334 0.71 -6.02 -3.14
CA ASP A 334 2.17 -5.89 -3.06
C ASP A 334 2.79 -7.25 -2.70
N VAL A 335 3.66 -7.75 -3.57
CA VAL A 335 4.35 -9.05 -3.39
C VAL A 335 5.12 -9.09 -2.07
N LYS A 336 5.72 -7.99 -1.62
CA LYS A 336 6.45 -7.93 -0.34
C LYS A 336 5.51 -8.13 0.84
N LEU A 337 4.33 -7.52 0.81
CA LEU A 337 3.31 -7.68 1.85
C LEU A 337 2.73 -9.11 1.84
N VAL A 338 2.47 -9.68 0.67
CA VAL A 338 2.01 -11.07 0.53
C VAL A 338 3.02 -12.03 1.17
N ILE A 339 4.30 -11.89 0.86
CA ILE A 339 5.37 -12.72 1.46
C ILE A 339 5.42 -12.50 2.98
N LEU A 340 5.38 -11.27 3.45
CA LEU A 340 5.40 -10.94 4.87
C LEU A 340 4.26 -11.63 5.64
N TYR A 341 3.03 -11.49 5.17
CA TYR A 341 1.85 -12.11 5.82
C TYR A 341 1.84 -13.62 5.66
N ALA A 342 2.28 -14.19 4.54
CA ALA A 342 2.43 -15.62 4.35
C ALA A 342 3.41 -16.23 5.37
N ILE A 343 4.57 -15.60 5.57
CA ILE A 343 5.56 -16.02 6.57
C ILE A 343 4.96 -15.87 7.98
N THR A 344 4.28 -14.77 8.27
CA THR A 344 3.64 -14.52 9.58
C THR A 344 2.63 -15.62 9.90
N LEU A 345 1.72 -15.95 8.99
CA LEU A 345 0.74 -17.03 9.16
C LEU A 345 1.40 -18.40 9.33
N LEU A 346 2.45 -18.69 8.57
CA LEU A 346 3.19 -19.94 8.69
C LEU A 346 3.88 -20.06 10.04
N VAL A 347 4.55 -19.01 10.52
CA VAL A 347 5.20 -18.96 11.83
C VAL A 347 4.17 -19.16 12.95
N ILE A 348 3.03 -18.47 12.88
CA ILE A 348 1.93 -18.63 13.86
C ILE A 348 1.44 -20.08 13.88
N SER A 349 1.23 -20.69 12.73
CA SER A 349 0.79 -22.09 12.62
C SER A 349 1.80 -23.04 13.28
N LEU A 350 3.09 -22.82 13.04
CA LEU A 350 4.15 -23.65 13.65
C LEU A 350 4.25 -23.44 15.17
N LEU A 351 4.16 -22.20 15.66
CA LEU A 351 4.16 -21.91 17.08
C LEU A 351 2.95 -22.54 17.78
N SER A 352 1.78 -22.45 17.19
CA SER A 352 0.55 -23.10 17.67
C SER A 352 0.70 -24.62 17.77
N SER A 353 1.38 -25.25 16.78
CA SER A 353 1.65 -26.69 16.84
C SER A 353 2.60 -27.09 17.96
N ILE A 354 3.62 -26.28 18.25
CA ILE A 354 4.58 -26.55 19.34
C ILE A 354 3.88 -26.52 20.70
N VAL A 355 2.94 -25.59 20.91
CA VAL A 355 2.13 -25.53 22.14
C VAL A 355 1.30 -26.82 22.30
N SER A 356 0.64 -27.26 21.23
CA SER A 356 -0.16 -28.49 21.22
C SER A 356 0.68 -29.74 21.48
N VAL A 357 1.88 -29.82 20.88
CA VAL A 357 2.81 -30.95 21.05
C VAL A 357 3.30 -31.07 22.49
N ARG A 358 3.58 -29.95 23.18
CA ARG A 358 4.06 -29.97 24.58
C ARG A 358 3.07 -30.69 25.52
N GLN A 359 1.79 -30.63 25.25
CA GLN A 359 0.77 -31.33 26.06
C GLN A 359 0.81 -32.84 25.83
N ILE A 360 1.02 -33.29 24.58
CA ILE A 360 1.07 -34.72 24.26
C ILE A 360 2.32 -35.40 24.80
N THR A 361 3.43 -34.71 24.78
CA THR A 361 4.70 -35.28 25.30
C THR A 361 4.61 -35.58 26.81
N LYS A 362 3.71 -34.96 27.55
CA LYS A 362 3.47 -35.17 28.97
C LYS A 362 2.51 -36.32 29.28
N ILE A 363 1.82 -36.91 28.29
CA ILE A 363 0.84 -37.99 28.51
C ILE A 363 1.56 -39.30 28.77
N ASP A 364 1.19 -39.96 29.87
CA ASP A 364 1.67 -41.31 30.23
C ASP A 364 1.07 -42.33 29.28
N PRO A 365 1.85 -43.25 28.68
CA PRO A 365 1.38 -44.30 27.79
C PRO A 365 0.30 -45.20 28.42
N LEU A 366 0.40 -45.47 29.74
CA LEU A 366 -0.55 -46.33 30.47
C LEU A 366 -1.94 -45.68 30.59
N THR A 367 -1.99 -44.38 30.85
CA THR A 367 -3.27 -43.62 30.92
C THR A 367 -3.92 -43.43 29.54
N ALA A 368 -3.10 -43.40 28.47
CA ALA A 368 -3.58 -43.30 27.10
C ALA A 368 -4.22 -44.60 26.58
N LEU A 369 -3.78 -45.77 27.07
CA LEU A 369 -4.33 -47.08 26.73
C LEU A 369 -5.54 -47.47 27.59
N GLY A 370 -5.66 -46.96 28.84
CA GLY A 370 -6.76 -47.25 29.77
C GLY A 370 -8.06 -46.44 29.54
N ARG A 371 -8.12 -45.56 28.54
CA ARG A 371 -9.30 -44.77 28.15
C ARG A 371 -10.05 -45.36 26.94
N VAL A 372 -9.98 -46.67 26.75
CA VAL A 372 -10.86 -47.38 25.80
C VAL A 372 -12.01 -48.01 26.59
N GLU A 373 -12.91 -47.17 27.08
CA GLU A 373 -14.30 -47.48 27.40
C GLU A 373 -15.21 -46.37 26.88
#